data_26230614d4f3670cd29e29c53020cc51
#
_entry.id   26230614d4f3670cd29e29c53020cc51
#
_cell.length_a   1.000
_cell.length_b   1.000
_cell.length_c   1.000
_cell.angle_alpha   90.00
_cell.angle_beta   90.00
_cell.angle_gamma   90.00
#
_symmetry.space_group_name_H-M   'P 1'
#
loop_
_entity.id
_entity.type
_entity.pdbx_description
1 polymer ?
#
loop_
_entity_poly.entity_id
_entity_poly.type
_entity_poly.pdbx_seq_one_letter_code
_entity_poly.pdbx_strand_id
1 'polypeptide(L)'
;MKRLLAALLAIGVLGAATPASAADSTYGYDISWPQCSTIGSLPTDGAFKVVGVNNGILFSTNSCLEPQLVWAGPNAELYLNTGNPGPNLSSRYTSGTVAGKTCSTTNKNSSACAFIYGYRGAQDSYERARQAFSNLGWENLNDRTWWLDVERVNSWRGLDGNQPSDSFLTLAQAQALNVSNLQGAVYFLESVAKVKRLGIYSVTSHWQSITGGSTAFSDHEAWMAVGSDGEQAALNECTSQPGFTGAPETRVQYIDPVLGIDINVPCNFSRTNSITTYNGTKSIARNRTMTLKATVKTQLGTTMANQTVTIRFNGKTYTLKTNASGVATKSITSPRYRGNYKVVSTFAGNEVILGSTKISYVRLY
;
A
#
# COMPACT_ATOMS: atom_id res chain seq x y z
N MET A 1 70.91 9.26 33.81
CA MET A 1 69.59 9.87 33.47
C MET A 1 68.84 8.91 32.58
N LYS A 2 68.00 8.07 33.14
CA LYS A 2 67.16 7.09 32.42
C LYS A 2 65.72 7.61 32.46
N ARG A 3 65.12 7.91 31.30
CA ARG A 3 63.70 8.31 31.15
C ARG A 3 62.87 7.03 30.92
N LEU A 4 61.98 6.73 31.83
CA LEU A 4 60.91 5.72 31.62
C LEU A 4 59.81 6.34 30.77
N LEU A 5 59.49 5.72 29.62
CA LEU A 5 58.25 5.93 28.89
C LEU A 5 57.17 5.00 29.48
N ALA A 6 56.09 5.59 29.98
CA ALA A 6 54.88 4.87 30.33
C ALA A 6 53.97 4.79 29.08
N ALA A 7 53.71 3.57 28.61
CA ALA A 7 52.71 3.34 27.54
C ALA A 7 51.31 3.18 28.16
N LEU A 8 50.41 4.10 27.85
CA LEU A 8 48.97 3.95 28.14
C LEU A 8 48.36 2.98 27.13
N LEU A 9 47.89 1.83 27.58
CA LEU A 9 46.98 0.96 26.80
C LEU A 9 45.56 1.53 26.91
N ALA A 10 45.04 2.04 25.80
CA ALA A 10 43.62 2.37 25.66
C ALA A 10 42.87 1.09 25.29
N ILE A 11 42.07 0.57 26.22
CA ILE A 11 41.14 -0.56 25.98
C ILE A 11 39.91 0.06 25.29
N GLY A 12 39.83 -0.10 23.97
CA GLY A 12 38.64 0.21 23.21
C GLY A 12 37.54 -0.82 23.51
N VAL A 13 36.47 -0.40 24.18
CA VAL A 13 35.25 -1.20 24.30
C VAL A 13 34.55 -1.16 22.95
N LEU A 14 34.69 -2.22 22.17
CA LEU A 14 33.83 -2.48 21.01
C LEU A 14 32.41 -2.77 21.53
N GLY A 15 31.58 -1.76 21.55
CA GLY A 15 30.14 -1.95 21.73
C GLY A 15 29.60 -2.79 20.58
N ALA A 16 29.27 -4.06 20.86
CA ALA A 16 28.50 -4.87 19.94
C ALA A 16 27.16 -4.16 19.68
N ALA A 17 26.98 -3.65 18.48
CA ALA A 17 25.66 -3.21 18.02
C ALA A 17 24.75 -4.45 18.05
N THR A 18 23.79 -4.47 18.96
CA THR A 18 22.71 -5.46 18.94
C THR A 18 22.00 -5.28 17.59
N PRO A 19 21.78 -6.37 16.81
CA PRO A 19 20.97 -6.26 15.62
C PRO A 19 19.61 -5.71 16.05
N ALA A 20 19.16 -4.65 15.39
CA ALA A 20 17.79 -4.17 15.53
C ALA A 20 16.89 -5.38 15.27
N SER A 21 16.07 -5.74 16.24
CA SER A 21 15.00 -6.72 16.06
C SER A 21 14.18 -6.23 14.88
N ALA A 22 14.09 -7.02 13.81
CA ALA A 22 13.19 -6.74 12.71
C ALA A 22 11.80 -6.56 13.33
N ALA A 23 11.29 -5.33 13.32
CA ALA A 23 9.92 -5.07 13.66
C ALA A 23 9.11 -5.84 12.62
N ASP A 24 8.10 -6.62 13.05
CA ASP A 24 7.14 -7.24 12.13
C ASP A 24 6.51 -6.12 11.31
N SER A 25 7.07 -5.87 10.14
CA SER A 25 6.56 -4.89 9.20
C SER A 25 5.21 -5.39 8.71
N THR A 26 4.17 -4.59 8.88
CA THR A 26 2.87 -4.88 8.27
C THR A 26 2.84 -4.43 6.81
N TYR A 27 3.88 -3.72 6.35
CA TYR A 27 3.99 -3.16 5.01
C TYR A 27 4.51 -4.18 4.01
N GLY A 28 4.10 -4.01 2.76
CA GLY A 28 4.64 -4.74 1.62
C GLY A 28 5.43 -3.85 0.68
N TYR A 29 6.12 -4.48 -0.24
CA TYR A 29 6.83 -3.82 -1.32
C TYR A 29 6.33 -4.33 -2.66
N ASP A 30 6.35 -3.47 -3.67
CA ASP A 30 6.15 -3.94 -5.04
C ASP A 30 7.27 -3.46 -5.96
N ILE A 31 7.56 -4.28 -6.96
CA ILE A 31 8.61 -4.06 -7.94
C ILE A 31 8.21 -4.60 -9.30
N SER A 32 8.89 -4.12 -10.32
CA SER A 32 8.77 -4.66 -11.68
C SER A 32 10.06 -4.50 -12.48
N TRP A 33 9.96 -4.52 -13.79
CA TRP A 33 11.08 -4.41 -14.71
C TRP A 33 12.05 -3.24 -14.45
N PRO A 34 11.66 -2.04 -13.92
CA PRO A 34 12.64 -0.99 -13.64
C PRO A 34 13.67 -1.40 -12.57
N GLN A 35 13.31 -2.27 -11.64
CA GLN A 35 14.19 -2.74 -10.57
C GLN A 35 15.05 -3.95 -10.96
N CYS A 36 15.14 -4.33 -12.24
CA CYS A 36 15.94 -5.47 -12.70
C CYS A 36 17.42 -5.37 -12.27
N SER A 37 18.01 -4.19 -12.32
CA SER A 37 19.43 -3.98 -11.98
C SER A 37 19.68 -3.81 -10.48
N THR A 38 18.64 -3.63 -9.67
CA THR A 38 18.75 -3.29 -8.24
C THR A 38 18.20 -4.36 -7.30
N ILE A 39 17.81 -5.52 -7.80
CA ILE A 39 17.19 -6.61 -7.02
C ILE A 39 17.99 -6.95 -5.75
N GLY A 40 19.33 -6.99 -5.85
CA GLY A 40 20.21 -7.35 -4.71
C GLY A 40 20.27 -6.31 -3.59
N SER A 41 19.77 -5.08 -3.80
CA SER A 41 19.71 -4.01 -2.81
C SER A 41 18.30 -3.73 -2.28
N LEU A 42 17.31 -4.50 -2.72
CA LEU A 42 15.93 -4.33 -2.28
C LEU A 42 15.71 -4.81 -0.84
N PRO A 43 14.80 -4.19 -0.07
CA PRO A 43 14.42 -4.65 1.26
C PRO A 43 13.88 -6.09 1.21
N THR A 44 14.15 -6.86 2.25
CA THR A 44 13.73 -8.26 2.36
C THR A 44 12.68 -8.51 3.45
N ASP A 45 12.41 -7.51 4.27
CA ASP A 45 11.64 -7.57 5.52
C ASP A 45 10.13 -7.27 5.36
N GLY A 46 9.63 -7.06 4.14
CA GLY A 46 8.20 -6.80 3.90
C GLY A 46 7.30 -7.97 4.27
N ALA A 47 6.12 -7.68 4.84
CA ALA A 47 5.11 -8.68 5.19
C ALA A 47 4.54 -9.41 3.96
N PHE A 48 4.50 -8.73 2.84
CA PHE A 48 4.13 -9.29 1.53
C PHE A 48 4.90 -8.56 0.43
N LYS A 49 4.95 -9.17 -0.73
CA LYS A 49 5.64 -8.61 -1.89
C LYS A 49 4.85 -8.84 -3.17
N VAL A 50 4.84 -7.84 -4.04
CA VAL A 50 4.13 -7.87 -5.32
C VAL A 50 5.12 -7.72 -6.46
N VAL A 51 4.96 -8.48 -7.54
CA VAL A 51 5.87 -8.47 -8.70
C VAL A 51 5.09 -8.24 -9.98
N GLY A 52 5.55 -7.26 -10.78
CA GLY A 52 5.01 -7.00 -12.11
C GLY A 52 5.43 -8.06 -13.11
N VAL A 53 4.46 -8.68 -13.79
CA VAL A 53 4.70 -9.82 -14.69
C VAL A 53 5.19 -9.40 -16.07
N ASN A 54 4.73 -8.24 -16.55
CA ASN A 54 5.10 -7.72 -17.86
C ASN A 54 6.02 -6.49 -17.76
N ASN A 55 6.50 -6.00 -18.91
CA ASN A 55 7.44 -4.87 -19.01
C ASN A 55 6.66 -3.56 -19.22
N GLY A 56 5.76 -3.22 -18.28
CA GLY A 56 4.99 -1.97 -18.28
C GLY A 56 3.83 -1.90 -19.27
N ILE A 57 3.72 -2.82 -20.23
CA ILE A 57 2.64 -2.87 -21.22
C ILE A 57 2.19 -4.31 -21.49
N LEU A 58 0.94 -4.49 -21.93
CA LEU A 58 0.41 -5.79 -22.34
C LEU A 58 1.25 -6.41 -23.46
N PHE A 59 1.34 -7.75 -23.46
CA PHE A 59 2.09 -8.56 -24.43
C PHE A 59 3.61 -8.30 -24.44
N SER A 60 4.15 -7.70 -23.38
CA SER A 60 5.58 -7.51 -23.18
C SER A 60 6.14 -8.50 -22.16
N THR A 61 7.48 -8.62 -22.11
CA THR A 61 8.16 -9.55 -21.21
C THR A 61 8.97 -8.78 -20.17
N ASN A 62 8.71 -9.03 -18.88
CA ASN A 62 9.64 -8.64 -17.83
C ASN A 62 10.82 -9.62 -17.83
N SER A 63 11.98 -9.18 -18.32
CA SER A 63 13.17 -10.02 -18.50
C SER A 63 13.79 -10.50 -17.18
N CYS A 64 13.43 -9.91 -16.07
CA CYS A 64 13.91 -10.28 -14.73
C CYS A 64 12.80 -10.83 -13.81
N LEU A 65 11.71 -11.33 -14.39
CA LEU A 65 10.58 -11.86 -13.61
C LEU A 65 11.00 -12.96 -12.64
N GLU A 66 11.79 -13.93 -13.06
CA GLU A 66 12.23 -15.03 -12.21
C GLU A 66 13.11 -14.55 -11.03
N PRO A 67 14.19 -13.75 -11.21
CA PRO A 67 14.93 -13.17 -10.11
C PRO A 67 14.07 -12.34 -9.16
N GLN A 68 13.08 -11.58 -9.67
CA GLN A 68 12.16 -10.81 -8.84
C GLN A 68 11.21 -11.70 -8.04
N LEU A 69 10.73 -12.78 -8.62
CA LEU A 69 9.96 -13.80 -7.90
C LEU A 69 10.79 -14.45 -6.78
N VAL A 70 12.08 -14.78 -7.04
CA VAL A 70 12.97 -15.29 -6.00
C VAL A 70 13.13 -14.31 -4.84
N TRP A 71 13.30 -13.01 -5.11
CA TRP A 71 13.32 -11.98 -4.08
C TRP A 71 12.00 -11.89 -3.31
N ALA A 72 10.86 -11.99 -4.00
CA ALA A 72 9.55 -11.90 -3.38
C ALA A 72 9.16 -13.16 -2.58
N GLY A 73 9.66 -14.32 -3.01
CA GLY A 73 9.33 -15.63 -2.43
C GLY A 73 8.11 -16.28 -3.06
N PRO A 74 7.85 -17.56 -2.71
CA PRO A 74 6.81 -18.37 -3.36
C PRO A 74 5.38 -17.88 -3.09
N ASN A 75 5.19 -16.97 -2.13
CA ASN A 75 3.91 -16.35 -1.83
C ASN A 75 3.72 -14.97 -2.48
N ALA A 76 4.58 -14.61 -3.44
CA ALA A 76 4.47 -13.35 -4.15
C ALA A 76 3.08 -13.13 -4.73
N GLU A 77 2.56 -11.92 -4.58
CA GLU A 77 1.43 -11.44 -5.35
C GLU A 77 1.92 -10.95 -6.71
N LEU A 78 1.03 -10.87 -7.67
CA LEU A 78 1.39 -10.56 -9.06
C LEU A 78 0.54 -9.41 -9.59
N TYR A 79 1.13 -8.54 -10.40
CA TYR A 79 0.34 -7.60 -11.18
C TYR A 79 0.70 -7.63 -12.66
N LEU A 80 -0.26 -7.24 -13.48
CA LEU A 80 -0.03 -7.02 -14.91
C LEU A 80 -0.49 -5.62 -15.29
N ASN A 81 0.36 -4.90 -16.02
CA ASN A 81 -0.05 -3.64 -16.63
C ASN A 81 -1.10 -3.92 -17.68
N THR A 82 -2.16 -3.14 -17.68
CA THR A 82 -3.27 -3.25 -18.63
C THR A 82 -3.23 -2.12 -19.65
N GLY A 83 -4.07 -2.20 -20.67
CA GLY A 83 -4.15 -1.17 -21.70
C GLY A 83 -5.11 -1.53 -22.80
N ASN A 84 -5.58 -0.52 -23.54
CA ASN A 84 -6.50 -0.66 -24.66
C ASN A 84 -6.16 0.35 -25.76
N PRO A 85 -5.05 0.12 -26.51
CA PRO A 85 -4.60 1.07 -27.54
C PRO A 85 -5.50 1.15 -28.76
N GLY A 86 -6.42 0.20 -28.92
CA GLY A 86 -7.27 0.11 -30.10
C GLY A 86 -6.62 -0.63 -31.29
N PRO A 87 -7.44 -0.95 -32.31
CA PRO A 87 -7.03 -1.81 -33.42
C PRO A 87 -5.99 -1.19 -34.36
N ASN A 88 -5.84 0.13 -34.38
CA ASN A 88 -4.87 0.80 -35.24
C ASN A 88 -3.46 0.85 -34.63
N LEU A 89 -3.37 0.75 -33.30
CA LEU A 89 -2.10 0.82 -32.57
C LEU A 89 -1.62 -0.55 -32.07
N SER A 90 -2.44 -1.59 -32.18
CA SER A 90 -2.03 -2.93 -31.79
C SER A 90 -2.46 -4.00 -32.78
N SER A 91 -1.49 -4.71 -33.34
CA SER A 91 -1.73 -5.91 -34.17
C SER A 91 -2.38 -7.06 -33.39
N ARG A 92 -2.40 -7.00 -32.06
CA ARG A 92 -3.04 -7.99 -31.18
C ARG A 92 -4.57 -7.88 -31.15
N TYR A 93 -5.14 -6.82 -31.76
CA TYR A 93 -6.58 -6.75 -32.04
C TYR A 93 -6.95 -7.69 -33.18
N THR A 94 -7.07 -8.97 -32.87
CA THR A 94 -7.39 -10.01 -33.85
C THR A 94 -8.86 -10.44 -33.72
N SER A 95 -9.47 -10.84 -34.84
CA SER A 95 -10.82 -11.42 -34.84
C SER A 95 -10.86 -12.76 -34.07
N GLY A 96 -12.05 -13.20 -33.76
CA GLY A 96 -12.31 -14.47 -33.08
C GLY A 96 -13.42 -14.38 -32.05
N THR A 97 -13.74 -15.51 -31.43
CA THR A 97 -14.79 -15.64 -30.42
C THR A 97 -14.22 -16.10 -29.10
N VAL A 98 -14.53 -15.40 -28.00
CA VAL A 98 -14.14 -15.74 -26.63
C VAL A 98 -15.34 -15.46 -25.73
N ALA A 99 -15.68 -16.38 -24.85
CA ALA A 99 -16.78 -16.24 -23.88
C ALA A 99 -18.12 -15.79 -24.53
N GLY A 100 -18.43 -16.29 -25.71
CA GLY A 100 -19.62 -15.91 -26.47
C GLY A 100 -19.58 -14.51 -27.11
N LYS A 101 -18.50 -13.76 -26.97
CA LYS A 101 -18.28 -12.46 -27.62
C LYS A 101 -17.46 -12.66 -28.88
N THR A 102 -17.90 -12.09 -30.02
CA THR A 102 -17.22 -12.23 -31.31
C THR A 102 -16.67 -10.88 -31.78
N CYS A 103 -15.35 -10.83 -31.98
CA CYS A 103 -14.69 -9.72 -32.65
C CYS A 103 -14.66 -9.97 -34.15
N SER A 104 -15.32 -9.08 -34.89
CA SER A 104 -15.37 -9.13 -36.36
C SER A 104 -14.10 -8.57 -36.99
N THR A 105 -13.76 -9.06 -38.19
CA THR A 105 -12.71 -8.48 -39.02
C THR A 105 -13.07 -7.11 -39.56
N THR A 106 -14.37 -6.83 -39.74
CA THR A 106 -14.90 -5.59 -40.35
C THR A 106 -15.21 -4.50 -39.32
N ASN A 107 -15.41 -4.85 -38.06
CA ASN A 107 -15.63 -3.88 -36.97
C ASN A 107 -14.82 -4.24 -35.73
N LYS A 108 -13.57 -3.81 -35.72
CA LYS A 108 -12.65 -4.03 -34.59
C LYS A 108 -12.83 -3.02 -33.45
N ASN A 109 -13.62 -1.93 -33.65
CA ASN A 109 -13.93 -0.91 -32.66
C ASN A 109 -15.18 -1.26 -31.82
N SER A 110 -15.36 -2.52 -31.49
CA SER A 110 -16.51 -3.00 -30.72
C SER A 110 -16.11 -3.40 -29.30
N SER A 111 -17.06 -3.42 -28.39
CA SER A 111 -16.87 -3.90 -27.02
C SER A 111 -16.40 -5.36 -26.98
N ALA A 112 -16.87 -6.20 -27.92
CA ALA A 112 -16.43 -7.59 -28.05
C ALA A 112 -14.95 -7.67 -28.39
N CYS A 113 -14.44 -6.80 -29.30
CA CYS A 113 -13.03 -6.78 -29.65
C CYS A 113 -12.15 -6.26 -28.50
N ALA A 114 -12.60 -5.22 -27.79
CA ALA A 114 -11.92 -4.70 -26.62
C ALA A 114 -11.85 -5.76 -25.50
N PHE A 115 -12.96 -6.46 -25.24
CA PHE A 115 -13.01 -7.58 -24.30
C PHE A 115 -12.01 -8.68 -24.67
N ILE A 116 -11.98 -9.12 -25.92
CA ILE A 116 -11.07 -10.19 -26.40
C ILE A 116 -9.62 -9.74 -26.33
N TYR A 117 -9.34 -8.45 -26.56
CA TYR A 117 -7.99 -7.92 -26.39
C TYR A 117 -7.52 -8.00 -24.93
N GLY A 118 -8.33 -7.54 -23.97
CA GLY A 118 -8.02 -7.64 -22.55
C GLY A 118 -7.89 -9.09 -22.06
N TYR A 119 -8.79 -9.98 -22.51
CA TYR A 119 -8.70 -11.41 -22.25
C TYR A 119 -7.34 -11.99 -22.66
N ARG A 120 -6.92 -11.71 -23.91
CA ARG A 120 -5.66 -12.23 -24.44
C ARG A 120 -4.43 -11.61 -23.78
N GLY A 121 -4.51 -10.35 -23.38
CA GLY A 121 -3.45 -9.67 -22.64
C GLY A 121 -3.22 -10.29 -21.27
N ALA A 122 -4.32 -10.56 -20.55
CA ALA A 122 -4.24 -11.27 -19.27
C ALA A 122 -3.76 -12.72 -19.45
N GLN A 123 -4.22 -13.40 -20.49
CA GLN A 123 -3.74 -14.74 -20.84
C GLN A 123 -2.22 -14.77 -21.09
N ASP A 124 -1.70 -13.86 -21.90
CA ASP A 124 -0.26 -13.76 -22.19
C ASP A 124 0.54 -13.53 -20.90
N SER A 125 0.11 -12.60 -20.05
CA SER A 125 0.78 -12.32 -18.78
C SER A 125 0.71 -13.50 -17.80
N TYR A 126 -0.45 -14.14 -17.70
CA TYR A 126 -0.60 -15.34 -16.86
C TYR A 126 0.31 -16.49 -17.31
N GLU A 127 0.42 -16.76 -18.62
CA GLU A 127 1.28 -17.81 -19.15
C GLU A 127 2.77 -17.53 -18.90
N ARG A 128 3.19 -16.25 -18.92
CA ARG A 128 4.55 -15.84 -18.54
C ARG A 128 4.83 -16.14 -17.07
N ALA A 129 3.90 -15.76 -16.19
CA ALA A 129 4.02 -16.07 -14.76
C ALA A 129 4.02 -17.59 -14.53
N ARG A 130 3.16 -18.34 -15.22
CA ARG A 130 3.10 -19.79 -15.13
C ARG A 130 4.42 -20.45 -15.54
N GLN A 131 5.05 -19.96 -16.62
CA GLN A 131 6.35 -20.45 -17.04
C GLN A 131 7.43 -20.15 -16.01
N ALA A 132 7.46 -18.91 -15.45
CA ALA A 132 8.43 -18.53 -14.43
C ALA A 132 8.26 -19.37 -13.14
N PHE A 133 7.02 -19.59 -12.68
CA PHE A 133 6.73 -20.47 -11.56
C PHE A 133 7.21 -21.90 -11.81
N SER A 134 6.95 -22.44 -13.01
CA SER A 134 7.40 -23.76 -13.41
C SER A 134 8.94 -23.87 -13.41
N ASN A 135 9.65 -22.86 -13.92
CA ASN A 135 11.11 -22.82 -13.95
C ASN A 135 11.71 -22.79 -12.53
N LEU A 136 11.02 -22.16 -11.59
CA LEU A 136 11.40 -22.10 -10.16
C LEU A 136 10.97 -23.34 -9.37
N GLY A 137 10.24 -24.28 -9.98
CA GLY A 137 9.67 -25.45 -9.31
C GLY A 137 8.55 -25.08 -8.32
N TRP A 138 7.87 -23.97 -8.55
CA TRP A 138 6.76 -23.50 -7.69
C TRP A 138 5.41 -23.92 -8.26
N GLU A 139 4.49 -24.16 -7.34
CA GLU A 139 3.10 -24.52 -7.63
C GLU A 139 2.13 -23.43 -7.15
N ASN A 140 0.85 -23.68 -7.39
CA ASN A 140 -0.25 -22.89 -6.83
C ASN A 140 -0.27 -21.41 -7.27
N LEU A 141 0.11 -21.12 -8.52
CA LEU A 141 -0.01 -19.78 -9.11
C LEU A 141 -1.41 -19.18 -8.96
N ASN A 142 -2.45 -20.03 -9.03
CA ASN A 142 -3.85 -19.62 -8.91
C ASN A 142 -4.24 -19.20 -7.49
N ASP A 143 -3.45 -19.56 -6.49
CA ASP A 143 -3.66 -19.18 -5.09
C ASP A 143 -3.07 -17.79 -4.78
N ARG A 144 -2.34 -17.19 -5.75
CA ARG A 144 -1.76 -15.85 -5.60
C ARG A 144 -2.83 -14.79 -5.83
N THR A 145 -2.68 -13.66 -5.16
CA THR A 145 -3.45 -12.47 -5.47
C THR A 145 -2.90 -11.88 -6.77
N TRP A 146 -3.79 -11.54 -7.70
CA TRP A 146 -3.49 -10.87 -8.93
C TRP A 146 -4.07 -9.46 -8.94
N TRP A 147 -3.37 -8.53 -9.57
CA TRP A 147 -3.78 -7.14 -9.69
C TRP A 147 -3.78 -6.72 -11.15
N LEU A 148 -4.83 -6.03 -11.57
CA LEU A 148 -4.86 -5.32 -12.84
C LEU A 148 -4.38 -3.90 -12.58
N ASP A 149 -3.22 -3.54 -13.13
CA ASP A 149 -2.66 -2.20 -13.07
C ASP A 149 -3.29 -1.34 -14.18
N VAL A 150 -4.05 -0.33 -13.77
CA VAL A 150 -4.85 0.54 -14.65
C VAL A 150 -4.36 1.98 -14.53
N GLU A 151 -3.36 2.33 -15.33
CA GLU A 151 -2.69 3.62 -15.29
C GLU A 151 -2.66 4.35 -16.63
N ARG A 152 -2.63 5.70 -16.58
CA ARG A 152 -2.60 6.54 -17.79
C ARG A 152 -1.28 6.48 -18.57
N VAL A 153 -0.22 5.97 -17.95
CA VAL A 153 1.07 5.74 -18.64
C VAL A 153 0.92 4.70 -19.76
N ASN A 154 -0.05 3.81 -19.63
CA ASN A 154 -0.43 2.86 -20.67
C ASN A 154 -1.38 3.50 -21.71
N SER A 155 -1.39 2.94 -22.92
CA SER A 155 -2.26 3.44 -23.98
C SER A 155 -3.71 3.02 -23.75
N TRP A 156 -4.61 4.01 -23.73
CA TRP A 156 -6.06 3.81 -23.55
C TRP A 156 -6.87 4.53 -24.60
N ARG A 157 -8.01 3.95 -24.99
CA ARG A 157 -8.94 4.60 -25.89
C ARG A 157 -9.38 5.95 -25.32
N GLY A 158 -9.35 6.99 -26.15
CA GLY A 158 -9.83 8.33 -25.82
C GLY A 158 -8.89 9.20 -24.98
N LEU A 159 -7.70 8.73 -24.57
CA LEU A 159 -6.79 9.49 -23.72
C LEU A 159 -5.58 10.06 -24.46
N ASP A 160 -5.06 9.35 -25.43
CA ASP A 160 -3.86 9.77 -26.16
C ASP A 160 -4.30 10.61 -27.37
N GLY A 161 -4.13 11.93 -27.30
CA GLY A 161 -4.54 12.88 -28.33
C GLY A 161 -3.94 12.67 -29.73
N ASN A 162 -3.14 11.64 -29.91
CA ASN A 162 -2.51 11.22 -31.18
C ASN A 162 -3.10 9.92 -31.74
N GLN A 163 -4.27 9.46 -31.26
CA GLN A 163 -4.88 8.23 -31.76
C GLN A 163 -5.80 8.50 -32.99
N PRO A 164 -5.33 8.31 -34.20
CA PRO A 164 -6.15 8.52 -35.39
C PRO A 164 -7.41 7.63 -35.44
N SER A 165 -7.40 6.53 -34.64
CA SER A 165 -8.49 5.57 -34.56
C SER A 165 -9.66 5.99 -33.71
N ASP A 166 -9.50 7.00 -32.85
CA ASP A 166 -10.51 7.37 -31.84
C ASP A 166 -11.20 8.70 -32.13
N SER A 167 -10.81 9.39 -33.20
CA SER A 167 -11.39 10.67 -33.58
C SER A 167 -12.91 10.63 -33.84
N PHE A 168 -13.49 9.44 -34.04
CA PHE A 168 -14.92 9.22 -34.22
C PHE A 168 -15.63 8.72 -32.94
N LEU A 169 -14.89 8.43 -31.85
CA LEU A 169 -15.46 8.03 -30.57
C LEU A 169 -15.66 9.24 -29.66
N THR A 170 -16.79 9.30 -29.00
CA THR A 170 -16.90 10.18 -27.82
C THR A 170 -16.09 9.62 -26.67
N LEU A 171 -15.70 10.48 -25.71
CA LEU A 171 -14.98 10.02 -24.51
C LEU A 171 -15.75 8.90 -23.79
N ALA A 172 -17.06 9.02 -23.63
CA ALA A 172 -17.88 7.99 -23.00
C ALA A 172 -17.86 6.64 -23.74
N GLN A 173 -17.85 6.67 -25.08
CA GLN A 173 -17.71 5.46 -25.90
C GLN A 173 -16.32 4.82 -25.72
N ALA A 174 -15.26 5.62 -25.72
CA ALA A 174 -13.91 5.17 -25.48
C ALA A 174 -13.76 4.53 -24.07
N GLN A 175 -14.29 5.19 -23.05
CA GLN A 175 -14.32 4.67 -21.67
C GLN A 175 -15.11 3.35 -21.58
N ALA A 176 -16.23 3.21 -22.25
CA ALA A 176 -16.98 1.96 -22.28
C ALA A 176 -16.19 0.81 -22.93
N LEU A 177 -15.37 1.11 -23.96
CA LEU A 177 -14.45 0.12 -24.56
C LEU A 177 -13.32 -0.26 -23.59
N ASN A 178 -12.79 0.70 -22.81
CA ASN A 178 -11.78 0.42 -21.79
C ASN A 178 -12.34 -0.47 -20.67
N VAL A 179 -13.56 -0.20 -20.20
CA VAL A 179 -14.26 -1.08 -19.25
C VAL A 179 -14.43 -2.49 -19.81
N SER A 180 -14.87 -2.60 -21.08
CA SER A 180 -15.02 -3.91 -21.73
C SER A 180 -13.68 -4.68 -21.84
N ASN A 181 -12.57 -3.98 -22.06
CA ASN A 181 -11.23 -4.54 -22.05
C ASN A 181 -10.87 -5.13 -20.68
N LEU A 182 -11.03 -4.35 -19.61
CA LEU A 182 -10.78 -4.81 -18.24
C LEU A 182 -11.66 -6.00 -17.86
N GLN A 183 -12.94 -5.99 -18.25
CA GLN A 183 -13.84 -7.14 -18.07
C GLN A 183 -13.34 -8.40 -18.76
N GLY A 184 -12.67 -8.26 -19.92
CA GLY A 184 -12.03 -9.38 -20.60
C GLY A 184 -10.84 -9.97 -19.81
N ALA A 185 -10.02 -9.12 -19.22
CA ALA A 185 -8.91 -9.52 -18.37
C ALA A 185 -9.41 -10.22 -17.09
N VAL A 186 -10.42 -9.63 -16.42
CA VAL A 186 -11.08 -10.23 -15.25
C VAL A 186 -11.65 -11.60 -15.60
N TYR A 187 -12.40 -11.71 -16.69
CA TYR A 187 -12.99 -12.98 -17.11
C TYR A 187 -11.93 -14.07 -17.33
N PHE A 188 -10.79 -13.73 -17.95
CA PHE A 188 -9.72 -14.70 -18.12
C PHE A 188 -9.18 -15.17 -16.76
N LEU A 189 -8.79 -14.24 -15.91
CA LEU A 189 -8.16 -14.57 -14.62
C LEU A 189 -9.10 -15.38 -13.71
N GLU A 190 -10.35 -14.98 -13.59
CA GLU A 190 -11.29 -15.64 -12.68
C GLU A 190 -11.95 -16.89 -13.27
N SER A 191 -12.41 -16.79 -14.52
CA SER A 191 -13.24 -17.85 -15.11
C SER A 191 -12.44 -18.94 -15.80
N VAL A 192 -11.25 -18.60 -16.33
CA VAL A 192 -10.40 -19.53 -17.08
C VAL A 192 -9.21 -20.00 -16.25
N ALA A 193 -8.37 -19.06 -15.81
CA ALA A 193 -7.22 -19.35 -14.96
C ALA A 193 -7.60 -19.75 -13.53
N LYS A 194 -8.82 -19.38 -13.08
CA LYS A 194 -9.32 -19.72 -11.73
C LYS A 194 -8.46 -19.15 -10.60
N VAL A 195 -7.96 -17.92 -10.76
CA VAL A 195 -7.27 -17.24 -9.67
C VAL A 195 -8.24 -16.97 -8.53
N LYS A 196 -7.79 -17.14 -7.29
CA LYS A 196 -8.66 -17.06 -6.11
C LYS A 196 -8.91 -15.62 -5.64
N ARG A 197 -7.99 -14.71 -5.94
CA ARG A 197 -8.06 -13.31 -5.50
C ARG A 197 -7.60 -12.41 -6.64
N LEU A 198 -8.45 -11.47 -7.00
CA LEU A 198 -8.21 -10.48 -8.04
C LEU A 198 -8.58 -9.09 -7.53
N GLY A 199 -7.73 -8.11 -7.78
CA GLY A 199 -7.97 -6.72 -7.45
C GLY A 199 -7.57 -5.78 -8.59
N ILE A 200 -7.90 -4.51 -8.40
CA ILE A 200 -7.62 -3.42 -9.33
C ILE A 200 -6.67 -2.43 -8.64
N TYR A 201 -5.54 -2.15 -9.28
CA TYR A 201 -4.65 -1.05 -8.90
C TYR A 201 -4.89 0.15 -9.81
N SER A 202 -5.01 1.34 -9.22
CA SER A 202 -5.09 2.60 -9.97
C SER A 202 -4.87 3.81 -9.06
N VAL A 203 -4.96 4.99 -9.67
CA VAL A 203 -5.13 6.30 -9.01
C VAL A 203 -6.53 6.81 -9.37
N THR A 204 -7.25 7.45 -8.45
CA THR A 204 -8.63 7.94 -8.68
C THR A 204 -8.76 8.74 -9.97
N SER A 205 -7.81 9.65 -10.26
CA SER A 205 -7.81 10.44 -11.48
C SER A 205 -7.56 9.63 -12.75
N HIS A 206 -6.75 8.57 -12.67
CA HIS A 206 -6.53 7.64 -13.78
C HIS A 206 -7.78 6.83 -14.05
N TRP A 207 -8.37 6.24 -12.99
CA TRP A 207 -9.61 5.48 -13.09
C TRP A 207 -10.74 6.29 -13.71
N GLN A 208 -10.92 7.53 -13.22
CA GLN A 208 -11.93 8.45 -13.78
C GLN A 208 -11.69 8.75 -15.27
N SER A 209 -10.46 9.00 -15.66
CA SER A 209 -10.10 9.30 -17.05
C SER A 209 -10.31 8.09 -17.96
N ILE A 210 -9.86 6.90 -17.53
CA ILE A 210 -9.84 5.67 -18.32
C ILE A 210 -11.22 5.05 -18.43
N THR A 211 -11.99 5.01 -17.33
CA THR A 211 -13.23 4.24 -17.24
C THR A 211 -14.48 5.08 -17.04
N GLY A 212 -14.35 6.41 -16.84
CA GLY A 212 -15.46 7.29 -16.47
C GLY A 212 -15.92 7.10 -15.03
N GLY A 213 -15.08 6.55 -14.14
CA GLY A 213 -15.44 6.23 -12.77
C GLY A 213 -16.32 4.99 -12.64
N SER A 214 -16.11 4.01 -13.50
CA SER A 214 -16.93 2.78 -13.53
C SER A 214 -16.90 2.04 -12.20
N THR A 215 -18.07 1.62 -11.73
CA THR A 215 -18.25 0.74 -10.56
C THR A 215 -18.44 -0.74 -10.94
N ALA A 216 -18.18 -1.09 -12.20
CA ALA A 216 -18.35 -2.46 -12.70
C ALA A 216 -17.36 -3.47 -12.06
N PHE A 217 -16.47 -3.01 -11.20
CA PHE A 217 -15.45 -3.80 -10.50
C PHE A 217 -15.51 -3.58 -8.98
N SER A 218 -16.66 -3.15 -8.46
CA SER A 218 -16.85 -2.89 -7.03
C SER A 218 -16.90 -4.16 -6.15
N ASP A 219 -16.89 -5.32 -6.75
CA ASP A 219 -16.75 -6.64 -6.11
C ASP A 219 -15.30 -7.15 -6.03
N HIS A 220 -14.35 -6.38 -6.58
CA HIS A 220 -12.91 -6.69 -6.54
C HIS A 220 -12.19 -5.81 -5.52
N GLU A 221 -11.08 -6.33 -4.97
CA GLU A 221 -10.22 -5.55 -4.09
C GLU A 221 -9.67 -4.31 -4.82
N ALA A 222 -9.57 -3.16 -4.14
CA ALA A 222 -8.99 -1.95 -4.67
C ALA A 222 -7.62 -1.67 -4.02
N TRP A 223 -6.64 -1.32 -4.83
CA TRP A 223 -5.30 -0.93 -4.43
C TRP A 223 -5.02 0.46 -5.01
N MET A 224 -5.00 1.46 -4.15
CA MET A 224 -4.85 2.87 -4.51
C MET A 224 -3.38 3.30 -4.41
N ALA A 225 -2.93 4.24 -5.25
CA ALA A 225 -1.65 4.90 -5.08
C ALA A 225 -1.80 6.39 -4.75
N VAL A 226 -0.96 6.87 -3.83
CA VAL A 226 -0.83 8.30 -3.48
C VAL A 226 0.53 8.88 -3.91
N GLY A 227 1.36 8.09 -4.58
CA GLY A 227 2.66 8.55 -5.11
C GLY A 227 3.59 9.06 -4.01
N SER A 228 4.19 10.23 -4.22
CA SER A 228 5.16 10.83 -3.30
C SER A 228 4.56 11.52 -2.06
N ASP A 229 3.25 11.46 -1.84
CA ASP A 229 2.60 12.11 -0.70
C ASP A 229 2.89 11.40 0.64
N GLY A 230 3.48 10.21 0.57
CA GLY A 230 4.08 9.50 1.69
C GLY A 230 3.09 8.70 2.55
N GLU A 231 3.64 8.07 3.60
CA GLU A 231 2.92 7.15 4.49
C GLU A 231 1.62 7.74 5.07
N GLN A 232 1.66 9.00 5.52
CA GLN A 232 0.48 9.59 6.15
C GLN A 232 -0.68 9.79 5.16
N ALA A 233 -0.37 10.11 3.90
CA ALA A 233 -1.39 10.20 2.85
C ALA A 233 -1.98 8.81 2.57
N ALA A 234 -1.16 7.77 2.51
CA ALA A 234 -1.62 6.39 2.35
C ALA A 234 -2.53 5.94 3.49
N LEU A 235 -2.17 6.24 4.75
CA LEU A 235 -3.00 5.94 5.92
C LEU A 235 -4.33 6.71 5.90
N ASN A 236 -4.33 7.95 5.44
CA ASN A 236 -5.55 8.76 5.32
C ASN A 236 -6.45 8.20 4.22
N GLU A 237 -5.88 7.79 3.09
CA GLU A 237 -6.64 7.22 1.97
C GLU A 237 -7.33 5.91 2.37
N CYS A 238 -6.71 5.08 3.19
CA CYS A 238 -7.34 3.89 3.76
C CYS A 238 -8.66 4.18 4.52
N THR A 239 -8.91 5.42 4.92
CA THR A 239 -10.17 5.85 5.58
C THR A 239 -11.16 6.47 4.61
N SER A 240 -10.75 6.75 3.39
CA SER A 240 -11.56 7.38 2.34
C SER A 240 -12.40 6.30 1.64
N GLN A 241 -13.64 6.12 2.06
CA GLN A 241 -14.51 5.07 1.56
C GLN A 241 -15.81 5.63 0.95
N PRO A 242 -16.32 5.04 -0.12
CA PRO A 242 -15.76 3.95 -0.91
C PRO A 242 -14.57 4.39 -1.76
N GLY A 243 -13.67 3.45 -2.12
CA GLY A 243 -12.56 3.68 -3.01
C GLY A 243 -12.96 3.94 -4.47
N PHE A 244 -11.97 4.10 -5.35
CA PHE A 244 -12.17 4.56 -6.73
C PHE A 244 -13.02 3.62 -7.60
N THR A 245 -13.10 2.32 -7.29
CA THR A 245 -13.98 1.35 -7.99
C THR A 245 -15.37 1.29 -7.40
N GLY A 246 -15.63 1.95 -6.27
CA GLY A 246 -16.80 1.76 -5.42
C GLY A 246 -16.65 0.62 -4.41
N ALA A 247 -15.56 -0.15 -4.46
CA ALA A 247 -15.16 -1.11 -3.44
C ALA A 247 -14.35 -0.41 -2.33
N PRO A 248 -14.27 -1.01 -1.13
CA PRO A 248 -13.28 -0.59 -0.13
C PRO A 248 -11.86 -0.78 -0.67
N GLU A 249 -10.98 0.19 -0.38
CA GLU A 249 -9.56 0.03 -0.63
C GLU A 249 -8.95 -0.93 0.39
N THR A 250 -8.26 -1.95 -0.11
CA THR A 250 -7.63 -2.98 0.73
C THR A 250 -6.17 -2.68 1.01
N ARG A 251 -5.59 -1.78 0.21
CA ARG A 251 -4.22 -1.25 0.41
C ARG A 251 -4.02 0.07 -0.32
N VAL A 252 -3.04 0.83 0.14
CA VAL A 252 -2.59 2.06 -0.50
C VAL A 252 -1.07 2.04 -0.66
N GLN A 253 -0.60 2.42 -1.85
CA GLN A 253 0.81 2.52 -2.19
C GLN A 253 1.30 3.96 -2.03
N TYR A 254 2.52 4.12 -1.55
CA TYR A 254 3.28 5.37 -1.64
C TYR A 254 4.73 5.09 -2.02
N ILE A 255 5.41 6.09 -2.55
CA ILE A 255 6.84 6.01 -2.89
C ILE A 255 7.65 6.43 -1.67
N ASP A 256 8.55 5.56 -1.20
CA ASP A 256 9.51 5.94 -0.16
C ASP A 256 10.58 6.87 -0.75
N PRO A 257 10.72 8.11 -0.23
CA PRO A 257 11.63 9.10 -0.81
C PRO A 257 13.12 8.78 -0.56
N VAL A 258 13.42 7.89 0.38
CA VAL A 258 14.79 7.50 0.73
C VAL A 258 15.22 6.26 -0.07
N LEU A 259 14.35 5.27 -0.12
CA LEU A 259 14.62 4.00 -0.81
C LEU A 259 14.31 4.07 -2.30
N GLY A 260 13.43 4.99 -2.72
CA GLY A 260 12.99 5.12 -4.11
C GLY A 260 12.22 3.90 -4.62
N ILE A 261 11.52 3.21 -3.72
CA ILE A 261 10.69 2.04 -4.01
C ILE A 261 9.25 2.26 -3.53
N ASP A 262 8.37 1.43 -4.04
CA ASP A 262 6.95 1.45 -3.70
C ASP A 262 6.70 0.65 -2.43
N ILE A 263 6.10 1.33 -1.43
CA ILE A 263 5.68 0.75 -0.16
C ILE A 263 4.15 0.66 -0.13
N ASN A 264 3.64 -0.48 0.28
CA ASN A 264 2.23 -0.79 0.33
C ASN A 264 1.73 -0.92 1.77
N VAL A 265 0.78 -0.06 2.12
CA VAL A 265 0.09 -0.06 3.42
C VAL A 265 -1.20 -0.85 3.27
N PRO A 266 -1.41 -1.97 3.99
CA PRO A 266 -2.70 -2.63 3.99
C PRO A 266 -3.75 -1.75 4.68
N CYS A 267 -4.88 -1.52 4.04
CA CYS A 267 -6.05 -0.87 4.63
C CYS A 267 -6.89 -1.83 5.47
N ASN A 268 -6.70 -3.12 5.28
CA ASN A 268 -7.37 -4.16 6.04
C ASN A 268 -6.67 -4.35 7.38
N PHE A 269 -7.15 -3.73 8.42
CA PHE A 269 -7.97 -4.40 9.41
C PHE A 269 -7.20 -5.21 10.44
N SER A 270 -5.92 -5.41 10.33
CA SER A 270 -5.05 -5.38 11.48
C SER A 270 -4.69 -3.91 11.67
N ARG A 271 -5.59 -3.17 12.36
CA ARG A 271 -5.29 -1.79 12.74
C ARG A 271 -3.88 -1.75 13.28
N THR A 272 -3.04 -0.90 12.72
CA THR A 272 -1.68 -0.71 13.23
C THR A 272 -1.75 -0.44 14.73
N ASN A 273 -0.99 -1.18 15.51
CA ASN A 273 -0.94 -0.95 16.95
C ASN A 273 -0.43 0.46 17.24
N SER A 274 -1.09 1.15 18.16
CA SER A 274 -0.56 2.39 18.72
C SER A 274 0.14 2.15 20.05
N ILE A 275 1.01 3.08 20.41
CA ILE A 275 1.66 3.13 21.71
C ILE A 275 1.32 4.48 22.35
N THR A 276 0.59 4.44 23.45
CA THR A 276 0.39 5.62 24.31
C THR A 276 1.41 5.60 25.43
N THR A 277 2.14 6.69 25.61
CA THR A 277 3.09 6.87 26.71
C THR A 277 2.64 8.04 27.58
N TYR A 278 2.88 7.95 28.90
CA TYR A 278 2.69 9.06 29.81
C TYR A 278 4.04 9.71 30.14
N ASN A 279 4.21 10.96 29.72
CA ASN A 279 5.44 11.74 29.89
C ASN A 279 5.20 13.02 30.75
N GLY A 280 4.10 13.04 31.50
CA GLY A 280 3.77 14.13 32.40
C GLY A 280 4.50 14.04 33.75
N THR A 281 4.07 14.90 34.68
CA THR A 281 4.60 14.95 36.03
C THR A 281 4.48 13.60 36.74
N LYS A 282 5.57 13.10 37.30
CA LYS A 282 5.61 11.80 38.02
C LYS A 282 5.62 11.97 39.57
N SER A 283 6.10 13.12 40.07
CA SER A 283 6.11 13.44 41.48
C SER A 283 6.05 14.94 41.69
N ILE A 284 5.25 15.42 42.67
CA ILE A 284 5.08 16.86 42.95
C ILE A 284 4.49 17.08 44.35
N ALA A 285 4.74 18.24 44.90
CA ALA A 285 4.07 18.69 46.13
C ALA A 285 2.57 18.96 45.87
N ARG A 286 1.77 18.85 46.89
CA ARG A 286 0.31 19.13 46.86
C ARG A 286 0.01 20.59 46.50
N ASN A 287 -1.18 20.80 45.89
CA ASN A 287 -1.66 22.14 45.50
C ASN A 287 -0.67 22.92 44.61
N ARG A 288 0.09 22.23 43.78
CA ARG A 288 1.02 22.83 42.80
C ARG A 288 0.55 22.55 41.37
N THR A 289 0.94 23.42 40.49
CA THR A 289 0.71 23.20 39.04
C THR A 289 1.47 21.99 38.55
N MET A 290 0.79 21.03 37.97
CA MET A 290 1.37 19.83 37.37
C MET A 290 0.90 19.68 35.90
N THR A 291 1.68 18.95 35.14
CA THR A 291 1.40 18.69 33.71
C THR A 291 0.99 17.24 33.52
N LEU A 292 -0.20 17.04 33.00
CA LEU A 292 -0.59 15.77 32.37
C LEU A 292 -0.13 15.82 30.92
N LYS A 293 0.65 14.83 30.50
CA LYS A 293 1.20 14.77 29.14
C LYS A 293 1.20 13.33 28.65
N ALA A 294 0.54 13.08 27.52
CA ALA A 294 0.55 11.81 26.82
C ALA A 294 1.11 11.99 25.41
N THR A 295 1.86 11.00 24.95
CA THR A 295 2.33 10.93 23.57
C THR A 295 1.76 9.69 22.93
N VAL A 296 1.23 9.82 21.70
CA VAL A 296 0.71 8.72 20.90
C VAL A 296 1.55 8.58 19.64
N LYS A 297 1.99 7.38 19.38
CA LYS A 297 2.74 6.99 18.17
C LYS A 297 2.17 5.70 17.61
N THR A 298 2.40 5.43 16.34
CA THR A 298 2.24 4.08 15.80
C THR A 298 3.29 3.15 16.44
N GLN A 299 3.09 1.86 16.32
CA GLN A 299 4.09 0.86 16.76
C GLN A 299 5.44 1.06 16.06
N LEU A 300 5.44 1.56 14.83
CA LEU A 300 6.64 1.89 14.04
C LEU A 300 7.31 3.22 14.47
N GLY A 301 6.75 3.93 15.47
CA GLY A 301 7.33 5.15 16.01
C GLY A 301 6.83 6.46 15.36
N THR A 302 6.00 6.39 14.32
CA THR A 302 5.42 7.57 13.65
C THR A 302 4.55 8.36 14.63
N THR A 303 4.75 9.67 14.71
CA THR A 303 3.99 10.56 15.59
C THR A 303 2.57 10.79 15.06
N MET A 304 1.57 10.76 15.93
CA MET A 304 0.17 10.85 15.54
C MET A 304 -0.41 12.22 15.89
N ALA A 305 -0.46 13.13 14.93
CA ALA A 305 -1.03 14.46 15.07
C ALA A 305 -2.56 14.43 15.08
N ASN A 306 -3.15 15.45 15.71
CA ASN A 306 -4.61 15.71 15.75
C ASN A 306 -5.50 14.55 16.28
N GLN A 307 -4.90 13.57 17.00
CA GLN A 307 -5.65 12.46 17.58
C GLN A 307 -6.31 12.84 18.89
N THR A 308 -7.50 12.32 19.14
CA THR A 308 -8.20 12.51 20.41
C THR A 308 -7.64 11.56 21.46
N VAL A 309 -7.11 12.11 22.53
CA VAL A 309 -6.58 11.38 23.69
C VAL A 309 -7.36 11.77 24.94
N THR A 310 -7.75 10.79 25.72
CA THR A 310 -8.32 11.04 27.06
C THR A 310 -7.27 10.77 28.13
N ILE A 311 -7.14 11.69 29.09
CA ILE A 311 -6.31 11.48 30.27
C ILE A 311 -7.23 11.53 31.49
N ARG A 312 -7.36 10.42 32.21
CA ARG A 312 -8.14 10.30 33.42
C ARG A 312 -7.22 10.43 34.65
N PHE A 313 -7.50 11.38 35.51
CA PHE A 313 -6.74 11.65 36.71
C PHE A 313 -7.65 12.16 37.81
N ASN A 314 -7.55 11.60 39.03
CA ASN A 314 -8.29 11.99 40.22
C ASN A 314 -9.81 12.18 39.96
N GLY A 315 -10.44 11.18 39.34
CA GLY A 315 -11.88 11.19 39.02
C GLY A 315 -12.30 12.08 37.85
N LYS A 316 -11.41 12.92 37.31
CA LYS A 316 -11.68 13.78 36.13
C LYS A 316 -11.12 13.19 34.86
N THR A 317 -11.84 13.38 33.76
CA THR A 317 -11.39 13.01 32.39
C THR A 317 -11.15 14.29 31.59
N TYR A 318 -9.98 14.35 30.96
CA TYR A 318 -9.57 15.44 30.07
C TYR A 318 -9.47 14.88 28.65
N THR A 319 -10.30 15.42 27.75
CA THR A 319 -10.25 15.09 26.33
C THR A 319 -9.40 16.14 25.60
N LEU A 320 -8.34 15.70 24.95
CA LEU A 320 -7.30 16.54 24.37
C LEU A 320 -7.00 16.11 22.93
N LYS A 321 -6.45 17.03 22.14
CA LYS A 321 -5.91 16.72 20.82
C LYS A 321 -4.38 16.69 20.88
N THR A 322 -3.77 15.74 20.16
CA THR A 322 -2.31 15.72 19.97
C THR A 322 -1.88 16.81 18.99
N ASN A 323 -0.73 17.41 19.24
CA ASN A 323 -0.05 18.33 18.31
C ASN A 323 0.70 17.55 17.20
N ALA A 324 1.43 18.28 16.34
CA ALA A 324 2.22 17.68 15.25
C ALA A 324 3.26 16.63 15.70
N SER A 325 3.72 16.69 16.96
CA SER A 325 4.63 15.70 17.56
C SER A 325 3.90 14.55 18.26
N GLY A 326 2.59 14.39 18.05
CA GLY A 326 1.78 13.36 18.69
C GLY A 326 1.54 13.55 20.18
N VAL A 327 1.68 14.78 20.71
CA VAL A 327 1.66 15.09 22.14
C VAL A 327 0.38 15.83 22.54
N ALA A 328 -0.34 15.28 23.52
CA ALA A 328 -1.46 15.93 24.20
C ALA A 328 -1.04 16.40 25.59
N THR A 329 -1.31 17.65 25.94
CA THR A 329 -0.85 18.27 27.20
C THR A 329 -1.95 19.06 27.87
N LYS A 330 -2.02 18.95 29.21
CA LYS A 330 -2.92 19.72 30.06
C LYS A 330 -2.24 20.10 31.39
N SER A 331 -2.22 21.37 31.72
CA SER A 331 -1.83 21.84 33.04
C SER A 331 -3.03 21.81 33.97
N ILE A 332 -2.83 21.32 35.21
CA ILE A 332 -3.83 21.22 36.26
C ILE A 332 -3.19 21.50 37.64
N THR A 333 -3.99 21.77 38.62
CA THR A 333 -3.52 21.81 40.03
C THR A 333 -3.52 20.39 40.60
N SER A 334 -2.41 19.99 41.25
CA SER A 334 -2.30 18.69 41.93
C SER A 334 -3.27 18.61 43.10
N PRO A 335 -3.78 17.41 43.42
CA PRO A 335 -4.67 17.17 44.55
C PRO A 335 -4.10 17.63 45.90
N ARG A 336 -4.99 17.91 46.81
CA ARG A 336 -4.69 18.41 48.15
C ARG A 336 -4.11 17.33 49.08
N TYR A 337 -4.40 16.06 48.85
CA TYR A 337 -4.00 14.97 49.74
C TYR A 337 -2.75 14.26 49.22
N ARG A 338 -1.90 13.78 50.12
CA ARG A 338 -0.74 12.93 49.81
C ARG A 338 -1.22 11.57 49.27
N GLY A 339 -0.43 10.96 48.41
CA GLY A 339 -0.73 9.61 47.91
C GLY A 339 -0.22 9.37 46.52
N ASN A 340 -0.43 8.15 46.01
CA ASN A 340 -0.16 7.77 44.67
C ASN A 340 -1.46 7.82 43.84
N TYR A 341 -1.48 8.68 42.86
CA TYR A 341 -2.66 8.91 42.02
C TYR A 341 -2.47 8.25 40.68
N LYS A 342 -3.42 7.40 40.33
CA LYS A 342 -3.45 6.72 39.04
C LYS A 342 -3.76 7.72 37.92
N VAL A 343 -2.95 7.67 36.85
CA VAL A 343 -3.20 8.37 35.59
C VAL A 343 -3.44 7.30 34.51
N VAL A 344 -4.55 7.44 33.79
CA VAL A 344 -4.87 6.58 32.65
C VAL A 344 -4.93 7.45 31.41
N SER A 345 -3.99 7.24 30.50
CA SER A 345 -3.96 7.92 29.20
C SER A 345 -4.41 6.95 28.13
N THR A 346 -5.47 7.29 27.40
CA THR A 346 -6.08 6.41 26.41
C THR A 346 -6.23 7.12 25.08
N PHE A 347 -5.72 6.52 24.04
CA PHE A 347 -6.13 6.74 22.67
C PHE A 347 -7.10 5.62 22.29
N ALA A 348 -8.33 5.97 21.92
CA ALA A 348 -9.38 4.98 21.65
C ALA A 348 -9.14 4.18 20.36
N GLY A 349 -8.22 4.63 19.53
CA GLY A 349 -8.06 4.15 18.16
C GLY A 349 -8.91 4.95 17.18
N ASN A 350 -8.75 4.62 15.93
CA ASN A 350 -9.59 5.05 14.81
C ASN A 350 -9.78 3.89 13.86
N GLU A 351 -10.25 4.12 12.65
CA GLU A 351 -10.55 3.06 11.68
C GLU A 351 -9.33 2.26 11.26
N VAL A 352 -8.13 2.88 11.27
CA VAL A 352 -6.86 2.27 10.79
C VAL A 352 -5.87 1.96 11.90
N ILE A 353 -6.06 2.50 13.12
CA ILE A 353 -5.10 2.33 14.22
C ILE A 353 -5.82 1.83 15.46
N LEU A 354 -5.33 0.73 16.02
CA LEU A 354 -5.83 0.19 17.28
C LEU A 354 -5.57 1.17 18.43
N GLY A 355 -6.54 1.27 19.31
CA GLY A 355 -6.40 2.05 20.53
C GLY A 355 -5.32 1.50 21.45
N SER A 356 -4.76 2.38 22.26
CA SER A 356 -3.80 2.01 23.31
C SER A 356 -4.04 2.77 24.60
N THR A 357 -3.70 2.13 25.71
CA THR A 357 -3.86 2.72 27.04
C THR A 357 -2.56 2.57 27.84
N LYS A 358 -2.14 3.68 28.47
CA LYS A 358 -1.04 3.70 29.42
C LYS A 358 -1.54 4.04 30.80
N ILE A 359 -1.26 3.16 31.76
CA ILE A 359 -1.45 3.41 33.18
C ILE A 359 -0.12 3.88 33.77
N SER A 360 -0.15 4.96 34.52
CA SER A 360 0.98 5.54 35.24
C SER A 360 0.53 6.06 36.59
N TYR A 361 1.46 6.45 37.44
CA TYR A 361 1.16 6.99 38.76
C TYR A 361 1.91 8.31 39.00
N VAL A 362 1.25 9.22 39.70
CA VAL A 362 1.84 10.48 40.19
C VAL A 362 1.88 10.42 41.72
N ARG A 363 3.08 10.57 42.28
CA ARG A 363 3.28 10.65 43.75
C ARG A 363 3.12 12.09 44.22
N LEU A 364 2.19 12.30 45.15
CA LEU A 364 2.03 13.60 45.83
C LEU A 364 2.58 13.53 47.29
N TYR A 365 3.46 14.46 47.61
CA TYR A 365 4.10 14.58 48.92
C TYR A 365 3.85 15.90 49.63
#